data_d0f867d1259d04ebee8b3c7a4197f2e0
#
_entry.id   d0f867d1259d04ebee8b3c7a4197f2e0
#
_cell.length_a   1.000
_cell.length_b   1.000
_cell.length_c   1.000
_cell.angle_alpha   90.00
_cell.angle_beta   90.00
_cell.angle_gamma   90.00
#
_symmetry.space_group_name_H-M   'P 1'
#
loop_
_entity.id
_entity.type
_entity.pdbx_description
1 polymer ?
#
loop_
_entity_poly.entity_id
_entity_poly.type
_entity_poly.pdbx_seq_one_letter_code
_entity_poly.pdbx_strand_id
1 'polypeptide(L)'
;MKKEYDYLIVGSGLFGSVFAHEATKIGKKCLVIDKRNHSSGNIHCENIEGINVHKYGPHIFHTNDKKIWDYVNQFADFNHFVYSPLSFSKGKLYNLPFNMNTFYQLWGTKTPTEAQ
;
A
#
# COMPACT_ATOMS: atom_id res chain seq x y z
N MET A 1 -15.37 -31.79 -18.06
CA MET A 1 -15.42 -30.46 -18.72
C MET A 1 -14.07 -29.77 -18.52
N LYS A 2 -13.36 -29.44 -19.60
CA LYS A 2 -12.16 -28.58 -19.49
C LYS A 2 -12.59 -27.21 -19.01
N LYS A 3 -12.02 -26.75 -17.88
CA LYS A 3 -12.17 -25.35 -17.47
C LYS A 3 -11.29 -24.52 -18.40
N GLU A 4 -11.90 -23.78 -19.30
CA GLU A 4 -11.18 -22.87 -20.17
C GLU A 4 -11.17 -21.49 -19.50
N TYR A 5 -9.98 -20.92 -19.38
CA TYR A 5 -9.75 -19.54 -18.93
C TYR A 5 -9.17 -18.75 -20.10
N ASP A 6 -9.60 -17.50 -20.24
CA ASP A 6 -9.02 -16.58 -21.24
C ASP A 6 -7.66 -16.04 -20.78
N TYR A 7 -7.50 -15.85 -19.46
CA TYR A 7 -6.28 -15.28 -18.87
C TYR A 7 -5.81 -16.06 -17.65
N LEU A 8 -4.51 -16.28 -17.56
CA LEU A 8 -3.79 -16.68 -16.37
C LEU A 8 -3.06 -15.45 -15.83
N ILE A 9 -3.42 -15.01 -14.61
CA ILE A 9 -2.84 -13.85 -13.96
C ILE A 9 -1.98 -14.34 -12.80
N VAL A 10 -0.69 -14.00 -12.82
CA VAL A 10 0.26 -14.37 -11.79
C VAL A 10 0.47 -13.18 -10.86
N GLY A 11 -0.02 -13.30 -9.63
CA GLY A 11 -0.03 -12.26 -8.62
C GLY A 11 -1.41 -11.61 -8.43
N SER A 12 -1.89 -11.63 -7.18
CA SER A 12 -3.16 -11.05 -6.75
C SER A 12 -3.01 -9.68 -6.06
N GLY A 13 -1.92 -8.97 -6.38
CA GLY A 13 -1.73 -7.57 -5.99
C GLY A 13 -2.64 -6.63 -6.77
N LEU A 14 -2.53 -5.31 -6.54
CA LEU A 14 -3.39 -4.31 -7.19
C LEU A 14 -3.46 -4.47 -8.71
N PHE A 15 -2.32 -4.62 -9.38
CA PHE A 15 -2.29 -4.76 -10.83
C PHE A 15 -3.09 -5.98 -11.32
N GLY A 16 -2.80 -7.16 -10.76
CA GLY A 16 -3.49 -8.40 -11.15
C GLY A 16 -4.98 -8.35 -10.84
N SER A 17 -5.37 -7.77 -9.70
CA SER A 17 -6.76 -7.63 -9.29
C SER A 17 -7.53 -6.67 -10.21
N VAL A 18 -6.96 -5.51 -10.55
CA VAL A 18 -7.58 -4.55 -11.49
C VAL A 18 -7.70 -5.17 -12.88
N PHE A 19 -6.65 -5.82 -13.37
CA PHE A 19 -6.72 -6.49 -14.67
C PHE A 19 -7.84 -7.56 -14.70
N ALA A 20 -7.90 -8.43 -13.68
CA ALA A 20 -8.93 -9.46 -13.58
C ALA A 20 -10.34 -8.85 -13.53
N HIS A 21 -10.52 -7.79 -12.76
CA HIS A 21 -11.79 -7.08 -12.64
C HIS A 21 -12.24 -6.52 -13.99
N GLU A 22 -11.38 -5.78 -14.69
CA GLU A 22 -11.72 -5.19 -15.98
C GLU A 22 -11.95 -6.27 -17.08
N ALA A 23 -11.15 -7.33 -17.06
CA ALA A 23 -11.34 -8.44 -17.99
C ALA A 23 -12.69 -9.16 -17.76
N THR A 24 -13.09 -9.36 -16.50
CA THR A 24 -14.37 -10.01 -16.18
C THR A 24 -15.57 -9.14 -16.56
N LYS A 25 -15.48 -7.81 -16.48
CA LYS A 25 -16.53 -6.89 -16.95
C LYS A 25 -16.86 -7.08 -18.45
N ILE A 26 -15.88 -7.47 -19.25
CA ILE A 26 -16.07 -7.76 -20.68
C ILE A 26 -16.25 -9.25 -20.98
N GLY A 27 -16.66 -10.02 -19.96
CA GLY A 27 -17.03 -11.43 -20.10
C GLY A 27 -15.86 -12.42 -20.18
N LYS A 28 -14.62 -11.98 -19.89
CA LYS A 28 -13.46 -12.85 -19.88
C LYS A 28 -13.35 -13.68 -18.60
N LYS A 29 -12.88 -14.91 -18.70
CA LYS A 29 -12.63 -15.81 -17.60
C LYS A 29 -11.17 -15.72 -17.17
N CYS A 30 -10.91 -15.33 -15.93
CA CYS A 30 -9.58 -15.20 -15.40
C CYS A 30 -9.30 -16.27 -14.34
N LEU A 31 -8.10 -16.84 -14.38
CA LEU A 31 -7.52 -17.60 -13.29
C LEU A 31 -6.40 -16.77 -12.67
N VAL A 32 -6.57 -16.39 -11.39
CA VAL A 32 -5.54 -15.65 -10.65
C VAL A 32 -4.83 -16.62 -9.72
N ILE A 33 -3.51 -16.65 -9.77
CA ILE A 33 -2.67 -17.44 -8.86
C ILE A 33 -1.68 -16.52 -8.15
N ASP A 34 -1.37 -16.84 -6.90
CA ASP A 34 -0.37 -16.09 -6.12
C ASP A 34 0.52 -17.08 -5.36
N LYS A 35 1.77 -16.70 -5.11
CA LYS A 35 2.69 -17.48 -4.29
C LYS A 35 2.42 -17.33 -2.79
N ARG A 36 1.75 -16.27 -2.38
CA ARG A 36 1.35 -16.00 -0.99
C ARG A 36 0.04 -16.71 -0.69
N ASN A 37 -0.19 -17.01 0.58
CA ASN A 37 -1.45 -17.59 1.06
C ASN A 37 -2.56 -16.56 1.30
N HIS A 38 -2.37 -15.33 0.83
CA HIS A 38 -3.32 -14.23 0.91
C HIS A 38 -3.33 -13.43 -0.40
N SER A 39 -4.40 -12.72 -0.66
CA SER A 39 -4.54 -11.74 -1.75
C SER A 39 -3.94 -10.38 -1.38
N SER A 40 -4.14 -9.40 -2.27
CA SER A 40 -3.79 -7.98 -2.11
C SER A 40 -2.30 -7.65 -2.23
N GLY A 41 -1.42 -8.65 -2.36
CA GLY A 41 0.01 -8.40 -2.59
C GLY A 41 0.63 -7.55 -1.46
N ASN A 42 1.33 -6.48 -1.82
CA ASN A 42 2.03 -5.64 -0.83
C ASN A 42 1.10 -4.70 -0.04
N ILE A 43 -0.14 -4.49 -0.47
CA ILE A 43 -1.12 -3.70 0.30
C ILE A 43 -1.89 -4.54 1.31
N HIS A 44 -1.52 -5.80 1.48
CA HIS A 44 -2.16 -6.69 2.44
C HIS A 44 -1.99 -6.18 3.88
N CYS A 45 -3.10 -6.06 4.58
CA CYS A 45 -3.16 -5.70 5.99
C CYS A 45 -3.89 -6.79 6.77
N GLU A 46 -3.46 -6.99 8.01
CA GLU A 46 -4.13 -7.85 8.98
C GLU A 46 -4.68 -7.00 10.11
N ASN A 47 -5.88 -7.31 10.57
CA ASN A 47 -6.38 -6.72 11.81
C ASN A 47 -5.96 -7.61 12.99
N ILE A 48 -5.08 -7.08 13.83
CA ILE A 48 -4.59 -7.77 15.02
C ILE A 48 -5.02 -6.94 16.23
N GLU A 49 -5.90 -7.47 17.04
CA GLU A 49 -6.43 -6.81 18.25
C GLU A 49 -6.97 -5.39 17.98
N GLY A 50 -7.65 -5.21 16.85
CA GLY A 50 -8.20 -3.92 16.43
C GLY A 50 -7.22 -2.96 15.74
N ILE A 51 -5.97 -3.37 15.58
CA ILE A 51 -4.92 -2.60 14.90
C ILE A 51 -4.74 -3.10 13.47
N ASN A 52 -4.76 -2.21 12.50
CA ASN A 52 -4.46 -2.54 11.11
C ASN A 52 -2.95 -2.61 10.91
N VAL A 53 -2.43 -3.83 10.80
CA VAL A 53 -1.01 -4.11 10.62
C VAL A 53 -0.69 -4.25 9.14
N HIS A 54 0.11 -3.33 8.61
CA HIS A 54 0.62 -3.38 7.24
C HIS A 54 1.80 -4.34 7.16
N LYS A 55 1.59 -5.54 6.64
CA LYS A 55 2.61 -6.62 6.63
C LYS A 55 3.85 -6.30 5.79
N TYR A 56 3.71 -5.47 4.77
CA TYR A 56 4.76 -5.16 3.79
C TYR A 56 5.11 -3.67 3.73
N GLY A 57 4.87 -2.98 4.83
CA GLY A 57 5.02 -1.54 4.92
C GLY A 57 3.74 -0.77 4.58
N PRO A 58 3.66 0.48 5.00
CA PRO A 58 2.48 1.31 4.77
C PRO A 58 2.40 1.72 3.29
N HIS A 59 1.21 1.55 2.73
CA HIS A 59 0.90 1.98 1.38
C HIS A 59 -0.26 2.97 1.44
N ILE A 60 0.05 4.25 1.22
CA ILE A 60 -0.94 5.31 1.18
C ILE A 60 -1.31 5.54 -0.27
N PHE A 61 -2.60 5.53 -0.56
CA PHE A 61 -3.08 5.85 -1.89
C PHE A 61 -3.13 7.36 -2.08
N HIS A 62 -2.56 7.83 -3.18
CA HIS A 62 -2.70 9.22 -3.63
C HIS A 62 -2.71 9.27 -5.16
N THR A 63 -3.47 10.19 -5.72
CA THR A 63 -3.52 10.43 -7.17
C THR A 63 -4.02 11.85 -7.44
N ASN A 64 -3.55 12.44 -8.52
CA ASN A 64 -4.10 13.69 -9.10
C ASN A 64 -5.04 13.42 -10.26
N ASP A 65 -5.20 12.16 -10.67
CA ASP A 65 -6.09 11.76 -11.74
C ASP A 65 -7.49 11.46 -11.18
N LYS A 66 -8.46 12.27 -11.55
CA LYS A 66 -9.85 12.10 -11.11
C LYS A 66 -10.44 10.76 -11.55
N LYS A 67 -10.08 10.22 -12.71
CA LYS A 67 -10.60 8.94 -13.20
C LYS A 67 -10.12 7.79 -12.32
N ILE A 68 -8.86 7.83 -11.91
CA ILE A 68 -8.28 6.84 -10.99
C ILE A 68 -8.95 6.97 -9.63
N TRP A 69 -9.14 8.18 -9.13
CA TRP A 69 -9.84 8.43 -7.88
C TRP A 69 -11.26 7.88 -7.89
N ASP A 70 -12.04 8.22 -8.92
CA ASP A 70 -13.42 7.72 -9.08
C ASP A 70 -13.46 6.19 -9.21
N TYR A 71 -12.45 5.60 -9.84
CA TYR A 71 -12.36 4.15 -9.98
C TYR A 71 -12.15 3.45 -8.63
N VAL A 72 -11.18 3.89 -7.84
CA VAL A 72 -10.85 3.22 -6.57
C VAL A 72 -11.94 3.40 -5.52
N ASN A 73 -12.67 4.53 -5.54
CA ASN A 73 -13.80 4.78 -4.65
C ASN A 73 -15.01 3.86 -4.92
N GLN A 74 -15.01 3.06 -6.00
CA GLN A 74 -16.02 2.01 -6.21
C GLN A 74 -15.79 0.81 -5.29
N PHE A 75 -14.59 0.67 -4.71
CA PHE A 75 -14.19 -0.51 -3.95
C PHE A 75 -13.92 -0.24 -2.46
N ALA A 76 -13.61 0.99 -2.10
CA ALA A 76 -13.26 1.36 -0.73
C ALA A 76 -13.55 2.83 -0.46
N ASP A 77 -13.93 3.11 0.79
CA ASP A 77 -14.01 4.46 1.31
C ASP A 77 -12.63 4.92 1.80
N PHE A 78 -12.21 6.10 1.36
CA PHE A 78 -10.93 6.69 1.76
C PHE A 78 -11.15 7.78 2.80
N ASN A 79 -10.34 7.79 3.84
CA ASN A 79 -10.34 8.83 4.86
C ASN A 79 -9.18 9.82 4.65
N HIS A 80 -9.22 10.96 5.34
CA HIS A 80 -8.15 11.95 5.34
C HIS A 80 -7.06 11.57 6.34
N PHE A 81 -6.38 10.46 6.08
CA PHE A 81 -5.32 9.99 6.97
C PHE A 81 -4.07 10.88 6.84
N VAL A 82 -3.66 11.48 7.95
CA VAL A 82 -2.40 12.24 8.03
C VAL A 82 -1.28 11.29 8.40
N TYR A 83 -0.40 11.05 7.44
CA TYR A 83 0.71 10.12 7.61
C TYR A 83 1.89 10.76 8.33
N SER A 84 2.07 10.41 9.60
CA SER A 84 3.17 10.85 10.45
C SER A 84 3.89 9.62 11.03
N PRO A 85 4.68 8.90 10.22
CA PRO A 85 5.33 7.68 10.68
C PRO A 85 6.45 7.98 11.68
N LEU A 86 6.65 7.02 12.58
CA LEU A 86 7.79 7.00 13.47
C LEU A 86 8.62 5.75 13.17
N SER A 87 9.93 5.91 13.13
CA SER A 87 10.88 4.80 13.06
C SER A 87 11.41 4.49 14.46
N PHE A 88 11.40 3.22 14.83
CA PHE A 88 12.06 2.76 16.05
C PHE A 88 13.39 2.09 15.71
N SER A 89 14.48 2.62 16.23
CA SER A 89 15.83 2.07 16.01
C SER A 89 16.69 2.25 17.24
N LYS A 90 17.39 1.19 17.65
CA LYS A 90 18.32 1.20 18.80
C LYS A 90 17.71 1.80 20.08
N GLY A 91 16.46 1.46 20.37
CA GLY A 91 15.76 1.92 21.59
C GLY A 91 15.23 3.36 21.51
N LYS A 92 15.30 4.03 20.37
CA LYS A 92 14.84 5.41 20.17
C LYS A 92 13.83 5.53 19.04
N LEU A 93 12.94 6.51 19.14
CA LEU A 93 11.96 6.90 18.11
C LEU A 93 12.50 8.08 17.31
N TYR A 94 12.26 8.03 16.00
CA TYR A 94 12.66 9.06 15.05
C TYR A 94 11.48 9.43 14.16
N ASN A 95 11.32 10.73 13.87
CA ASN A 95 10.31 11.20 12.94
C ASN A 95 10.66 10.83 11.48
N LEU A 96 9.65 10.46 10.71
CA LEU A 96 9.77 10.23 9.26
C LEU A 96 8.62 10.95 8.52
N PRO A 97 8.81 11.30 7.23
CA PRO A 97 10.08 11.29 6.49
C PRO A 97 11.13 12.19 7.13
N PHE A 98 12.40 12.06 6.73
CA PHE A 98 13.48 12.85 7.29
C PHE A 98 13.17 14.35 7.26
N ASN A 99 13.29 14.99 8.40
CA ASN A 99 13.03 16.41 8.63
C ASN A 99 13.93 16.92 9.75
N MET A 100 13.82 18.21 10.11
CA MET A 100 14.67 18.80 11.15
C MET A 100 14.52 18.13 12.52
N ASN A 101 13.33 17.58 12.86
CA ASN A 101 13.18 16.80 14.09
C ASN A 101 14.01 15.52 14.04
N THR A 102 14.04 14.84 12.89
CA THR A 102 14.87 13.65 12.69
C THR A 102 16.35 13.97 12.87
N PHE A 103 16.82 15.07 12.29
CA PHE A 103 18.21 15.51 12.38
C PHE A 103 18.56 15.91 13.82
N TYR A 104 17.67 16.63 14.50
CA TYR A 104 17.82 16.93 15.92
C TYR A 104 17.89 15.65 16.78
N GLN A 105 17.02 14.69 16.52
CA GLN A 105 16.97 13.41 17.26
C GLN A 105 18.23 12.56 17.03
N LEU A 106 18.81 12.62 15.82
CA LEU A 106 20.00 11.84 15.46
C LEU A 106 21.30 12.50 15.92
N TRP A 107 21.42 13.81 15.70
CA TRP A 107 22.69 14.54 15.80
C TRP A 107 22.64 15.79 16.67
N GLY A 108 21.48 16.16 17.20
CA GLY A 108 21.30 17.38 18.01
C GLY A 108 21.33 18.68 17.21
N THR A 109 21.27 18.61 15.88
CA THR A 109 21.29 19.79 14.99
C THR A 109 20.03 20.61 15.15
N LYS A 110 20.16 21.93 15.23
CA LYS A 110 19.04 22.85 15.49
C LYS A 110 18.63 23.68 14.28
N THR A 111 19.54 23.83 13.31
CA THR A 111 19.31 24.63 12.12
C THR A 111 19.59 23.83 10.84
N PRO A 112 18.96 24.22 9.70
CA PRO A 112 19.28 23.59 8.41
C PRO A 112 20.76 23.68 8.02
N THR A 113 21.44 24.76 8.40
CA THR A 113 22.85 24.93 8.11
C THR A 113 23.74 23.94 8.88
N GLU A 114 23.38 23.62 10.12
CA GLU A 114 24.08 22.60 10.91
C GLU A 114 23.83 21.19 10.39
N ALA A 115 22.75 20.97 9.66
CA ALA A 115 22.37 19.68 9.11
C ALA A 115 22.97 19.39 7.72
N GLN A 116 23.63 20.34 7.09
CA GLN A 116 24.36 20.22 5.82
C GLN A 116 25.76 19.67 6.03
#